data_29b7e4b74fd8650e76e4cfb8409519f8
#
_entry.id   29b7e4b74fd8650e76e4cfb8409519f8
#
_cell.length_a   1.000
_cell.length_b   1.000
_cell.length_c   1.000
_cell.angle_alpha   90.00
_cell.angle_beta   90.00
_cell.angle_gamma   90.00
#
_symmetry.space_group_name_H-M   'P 1'
#
loop_
_entity.id
_entity.type
_entity.pdbx_description
1 polymer ?
#
loop_
_entity_poly.entity_id
_entity_poly.type
_entity_poly.pdbx_seq_one_letter_code
_entity_poly.pdbx_strand_id
1 'polypeptide(L)'
;MMHGMTGNAEMMRPFAEKILPDGWTLIVPEARYNHPVRGLTWWRYEDYDADATRRANLSRRELIDVDSSLSQLEQIIAEQAPKGPLIVGGFSQGGAMAQELLHL
;
A
#
# COMPACT_ATOMS: atom_id res chain seq x y z
N MET A 1 5.50 0.83 5.26
CA MET A 1 5.70 1.71 4.08
C MET A 1 5.29 0.97 2.81
N MET A 2 4.27 1.44 2.15
CA MET A 2 3.70 0.80 0.96
C MET A 2 4.28 1.40 -0.31
N HIS A 3 4.71 0.54 -1.25
CA HIS A 3 5.25 0.97 -2.54
C HIS A 3 4.15 1.54 -3.45
N GLY A 4 4.55 2.27 -4.49
CA GLY A 4 3.63 2.77 -5.50
C GLY A 4 3.25 1.70 -6.55
N MET A 5 2.32 2.06 -7.43
CA MET A 5 1.95 1.23 -8.57
C MET A 5 3.18 0.96 -9.44
N THR A 6 3.30 -0.23 -9.98
CA THR A 6 4.46 -0.75 -10.73
C THR A 6 5.72 -0.98 -9.90
N GLY A 7 5.67 -0.72 -8.58
CA GLY A 7 6.77 -0.97 -7.67
C GLY A 7 6.69 -2.34 -6.99
N ASN A 8 7.53 -2.52 -5.99
CA ASN A 8 7.55 -3.68 -5.11
C ASN A 8 8.27 -3.34 -3.80
N ALA A 9 8.31 -4.27 -2.86
CA ALA A 9 8.97 -4.06 -1.58
C ALA A 9 10.46 -3.78 -1.73
N GLU A 10 11.14 -4.46 -2.65
CA GLU A 10 12.57 -4.29 -2.87
C GLU A 10 12.91 -2.86 -3.32
N MET A 11 12.10 -2.28 -4.21
CA MET A 11 12.27 -0.90 -4.68
C MET A 11 12.00 0.12 -3.58
N MET A 12 11.02 -0.14 -2.72
CA MET A 12 10.63 0.80 -1.66
C MET A 12 11.58 0.76 -0.46
N ARG A 13 12.18 -0.39 -0.16
CA ARG A 13 12.97 -0.60 1.05
C ARG A 13 14.11 0.42 1.23
N PRO A 14 14.95 0.73 0.21
CA PRO A 14 16.03 1.70 0.40
C PRO A 14 15.52 3.09 0.80
N PHE A 15 14.43 3.53 0.22
CA PHE A 15 13.80 4.79 0.58
C PHE A 15 13.25 4.76 2.01
N ALA A 16 12.53 3.71 2.35
CA ALA A 16 11.95 3.55 3.67
C ALA A 16 13.02 3.49 4.78
N GLU A 17 14.13 2.80 4.51
CA GLU A 17 15.25 2.72 5.47
C GLU A 17 15.88 4.08 5.74
N LYS A 18 15.94 4.96 4.73
CA LYS A 18 16.50 6.30 4.90
C LYS A 18 15.68 7.19 5.85
N ILE A 19 14.38 6.98 5.91
CA ILE A 19 13.49 7.80 6.75
C ILE A 19 13.07 7.09 8.04
N LEU A 20 13.51 5.86 8.23
CA LEU A 20 13.18 5.09 9.43
C LEU A 20 13.88 5.66 10.66
N PRO A 21 13.16 6.07 11.72
CA PRO A 21 13.79 6.52 12.95
C PRO A 21 14.51 5.36 13.67
N ASP A 22 15.55 5.70 14.43
CA ASP A 22 16.27 4.72 15.22
C ASP A 22 15.33 4.02 16.22
N GLY A 23 15.49 2.70 16.33
CA GLY A 23 14.69 1.90 17.25
C GLY A 23 13.33 1.46 16.73
N TRP A 24 12.97 1.85 15.50
CA TRP A 24 11.72 1.43 14.87
C TRP A 24 11.93 0.22 13.98
N THR A 25 10.93 -0.64 13.92
CA THR A 25 10.92 -1.81 13.03
C THR A 25 10.25 -1.43 11.70
N LEU A 26 10.90 -1.76 10.60
CA LEU A 26 10.39 -1.49 9.25
C LEU A 26 9.61 -2.68 8.72
N ILE A 27 8.40 -2.40 8.21
CA ILE A 27 7.59 -3.36 7.47
C ILE A 27 7.34 -2.77 6.07
N VAL A 28 7.73 -3.50 5.04
CA VAL A 28 7.53 -3.10 3.64
C VAL A 28 6.76 -4.21 2.92
N PRO A 29 5.42 -4.16 2.98
CA PRO A 29 4.60 -5.18 2.33
C PRO A 29 4.57 -5.04 0.82
N GLU A 30 4.29 -6.13 0.13
CA GLU A 30 4.09 -6.14 -1.32
C GLU A 30 2.60 -6.19 -1.64
N ALA A 31 2.21 -5.41 -2.65
CA ALA A 31 0.86 -5.46 -3.20
C ALA A 31 0.58 -6.84 -3.79
N ARG A 32 -0.67 -7.27 -3.73
CA ARG A 32 -1.05 -8.64 -4.09
C ARG A 32 -1.35 -8.86 -5.58
N TYR A 33 -1.47 -7.79 -6.37
CA TYR A 33 -1.85 -7.91 -7.78
C TYR A 33 -0.68 -7.55 -8.69
N ASN A 34 -0.56 -8.27 -9.81
CA ASN A 34 0.41 -7.93 -10.85
C ASN A 34 -0.12 -6.76 -11.69
N HIS A 35 0.77 -5.79 -11.97
CA HIS A 35 0.46 -4.74 -12.93
C HIS A 35 0.67 -5.27 -14.35
N PRO A 36 -0.19 -4.88 -15.34
CA PRO A 36 -0.10 -5.42 -16.70
C PRO A 36 1.23 -5.13 -17.40
N VAL A 37 1.89 -4.03 -17.06
CA VAL A 37 3.16 -3.64 -17.68
C VAL A 37 4.34 -4.20 -16.90
N ARG A 38 4.39 -3.92 -15.60
CA ARG A 38 5.48 -4.40 -14.73
C ARG A 38 5.11 -4.19 -13.25
N GLY A 39 5.79 -4.92 -12.39
CA GLY A 39 5.66 -4.75 -10.95
C GLY A 39 4.28 -5.10 -10.42
N LEU A 40 3.96 -4.50 -9.28
CA LEU A 40 2.76 -4.83 -8.52
C LEU A 40 1.84 -3.62 -8.39
N THR A 41 0.58 -3.89 -8.05
CA THR A 41 -0.43 -2.85 -7.83
C THR A 41 -1.35 -3.25 -6.67
N TRP A 42 -1.77 -2.26 -5.86
CA TRP A 42 -2.67 -2.48 -4.74
C TRP A 42 -4.11 -2.71 -5.20
N TRP A 43 -4.49 -2.09 -6.32
CA TRP A 43 -5.75 -2.37 -7.02
C TRP A 43 -5.51 -2.32 -8.53
N ARG A 44 -6.29 -3.09 -9.28
CA ARG A 44 -6.18 -3.18 -10.75
C ARG A 44 -7.09 -2.15 -11.37
N TYR A 45 -6.51 -1.17 -12.07
CA TYR A 45 -7.26 -0.10 -12.70
C TYR A 45 -8.13 -0.62 -13.86
N GLU A 46 -9.37 -0.13 -13.92
CA GLU A 46 -10.25 -0.33 -15.08
C GLU A 46 -10.19 0.85 -16.05
N ASP A 47 -10.00 2.07 -15.53
CA ASP A 47 -9.93 3.30 -16.29
C ASP A 47 -8.73 4.13 -15.82
N TYR A 48 -7.72 4.21 -16.68
CA TYR A 48 -6.47 4.94 -16.38
C TYR A 48 -6.61 6.45 -16.52
N ASP A 49 -7.68 6.95 -17.17
CA ASP A 49 -7.91 8.39 -17.34
C ASP A 49 -8.53 9.03 -16.09
N ALA A 50 -9.09 8.23 -15.21
CA ALA A 50 -9.66 8.73 -13.97
C ALA A 50 -8.57 9.01 -12.92
N ASP A 51 -8.84 9.94 -12.00
CA ASP A 51 -8.02 10.12 -10.80
C ASP A 51 -8.25 8.95 -9.83
N ALA A 52 -7.54 7.88 -10.07
CA ALA A 52 -7.73 6.61 -9.37
C ALA A 52 -7.04 6.56 -8.00
N THR A 53 -6.47 7.68 -7.52
CA THR A 53 -5.92 7.76 -6.17
C THR A 53 -6.99 8.12 -5.15
N ARG A 54 -8.16 8.55 -5.59
CA ARG A 54 -9.29 8.90 -4.73
C ARG A 54 -10.32 7.78 -4.71
N ARG A 55 -10.68 7.31 -3.53
CA ARG A 55 -11.68 6.25 -3.36
C ARG A 55 -13.00 6.57 -4.08
N ALA A 56 -13.44 7.84 -4.05
CA ALA A 56 -14.69 8.26 -4.70
C ALA A 56 -14.66 8.10 -6.22
N ASN A 57 -13.48 8.03 -6.84
CA ASN A 57 -13.29 7.90 -8.28
C ASN A 57 -13.03 6.46 -8.72
N LEU A 58 -12.98 5.51 -7.79
CA LEU A 58 -12.73 4.12 -8.12
C LEU A 58 -14.03 3.41 -8.51
N SER A 59 -13.94 2.50 -9.48
CA SER A 59 -15.03 1.61 -9.83
C SER A 59 -15.34 0.63 -8.69
N ARG A 60 -16.49 -0.02 -8.74
CA ARG A 60 -16.86 -1.05 -7.77
C ARG A 60 -15.83 -2.19 -7.74
N ARG A 61 -15.33 -2.60 -8.90
CA ARG A 61 -14.31 -3.65 -9.00
C ARG A 61 -12.98 -3.22 -8.39
N GLU A 62 -12.57 -1.97 -8.63
CA GLU A 62 -11.37 -1.41 -8.03
C GLU A 62 -11.51 -1.31 -6.51
N LEU A 63 -12.68 -0.95 -6.00
CA LEU A 63 -12.95 -0.92 -4.56
C LEU A 63 -12.87 -2.29 -3.92
N ILE A 64 -13.27 -3.35 -4.62
CA ILE A 64 -13.11 -4.73 -4.14
C ILE A 64 -11.62 -5.05 -3.96
N ASP A 65 -10.78 -4.65 -4.93
CA ASP A 65 -9.33 -4.84 -4.83
C ASP A 65 -8.74 -4.04 -3.65
N VAL A 66 -9.17 -2.80 -3.45
CA VAL A 66 -8.74 -1.98 -2.32
C VAL A 66 -9.09 -2.66 -0.99
N ASP A 67 -10.32 -3.11 -0.84
CA ASP A 67 -10.74 -3.77 0.40
C ASP A 67 -9.96 -5.07 0.64
N SER A 68 -9.67 -5.82 -0.41
CA SER A 68 -8.85 -7.04 -0.34
C SER A 68 -7.42 -6.72 0.09
N SER A 69 -6.83 -5.66 -0.45
CA SER A 69 -5.49 -5.21 -0.07
C SER A 69 -5.45 -4.68 1.36
N LEU A 70 -6.49 -3.98 1.80
CA LEU A 70 -6.60 -3.52 3.19
C LEU A 70 -6.64 -4.68 4.17
N SER A 71 -7.40 -5.73 3.85
CA SER A 71 -7.46 -6.94 4.68
C SER A 71 -6.10 -7.61 4.79
N GLN A 72 -5.36 -7.68 3.68
CA GLN A 72 -4.00 -8.20 3.68
C GLN A 72 -3.08 -7.36 4.58
N LEU A 73 -3.14 -6.04 4.47
CA LEU A 73 -2.30 -5.14 5.27
C LEU A 73 -2.64 -5.22 6.75
N GLU A 74 -3.92 -5.31 7.11
CA GLU A 74 -4.34 -5.53 8.49
C GLU A 74 -3.76 -6.82 9.07
N GLN A 75 -3.78 -7.89 8.29
CA GLN A 75 -3.23 -9.17 8.71
C GLN A 75 -1.71 -9.10 8.91
N ILE A 76 -1.00 -8.45 8.00
CA ILE A 76 0.46 -8.25 8.11
C ILE A 76 0.79 -7.46 9.39
N ILE A 77 0.04 -6.40 9.65
CA ILE A 77 0.23 -5.58 10.85
C ILE A 77 -0.01 -6.41 12.10
N ALA A 78 -1.09 -7.19 12.13
CA ALA A 78 -1.42 -8.04 13.28
C ALA A 78 -0.35 -9.10 13.56
N GLU A 79 0.27 -9.65 12.50
CA GLU A 79 1.28 -10.71 12.63
C GLU A 79 2.69 -10.19 12.90
N GLN A 80 3.05 -9.04 12.36
CA GLN A 80 4.44 -8.58 12.33
C GLN A 80 4.70 -7.32 13.15
N ALA A 81 3.69 -6.48 13.38
CA ALA A 81 3.90 -5.23 14.10
C ALA A 81 4.12 -5.50 15.59
N PRO A 82 5.18 -4.95 16.18
CA PRO A 82 5.36 -5.02 17.62
C PRO A 82 4.30 -4.16 18.33
N LYS A 83 4.13 -4.39 19.62
CA LYS A 83 3.24 -3.55 20.44
C LYS A 83 3.80 -2.13 20.50
N GLY A 84 2.91 -1.14 20.39
CA GLY A 84 3.29 0.26 20.48
C GLY A 84 2.80 1.09 19.31
N PRO A 85 3.30 2.32 19.17
CA PRO A 85 2.86 3.21 18.09
C PRO A 85 3.18 2.63 16.72
N LEU A 86 2.28 2.86 15.76
CA LEU A 86 2.43 2.46 14.37
C LEU A 86 2.39 3.70 13.49
N ILE A 87 3.39 3.85 12.63
CA ILE A 87 3.41 4.88 11.60
C ILE A 87 3.19 4.20 10.24
N VAL A 88 2.19 4.66 9.50
CA VAL A 88 1.93 4.17 8.16
C VAL A 88 2.31 5.23 7.14
N GLY A 89 2.87 4.80 6.03
CA GLY A 89 3.25 5.69 4.95
C GLY A 89 3.27 4.95 3.63
N GLY A 90 3.31 5.71 2.55
CA GLY A 90 3.35 5.13 1.22
C GLY A 90 3.62 6.16 0.16
N PHE A 91 4.02 5.68 -1.01
CA PHE A 91 4.30 6.50 -2.17
C PHE A 91 3.21 6.32 -3.22
N SER A 92 2.62 7.41 -3.72
CA SER A 92 1.60 7.39 -4.77
C SER A 92 0.41 6.49 -4.40
N GLN A 93 0.17 5.40 -5.12
CA GLN A 93 -0.88 4.44 -4.81
C GLN A 93 -0.73 3.87 -3.38
N GLY A 94 0.51 3.61 -2.96
CA GLY A 94 0.80 3.19 -1.59
C GLY A 94 0.42 4.24 -0.54
N GLY A 95 0.55 5.53 -0.88
CA GLY A 95 0.08 6.62 -0.04
C GLY A 95 -1.44 6.63 0.12
N ALA A 96 -2.17 6.35 -0.94
CA ALA A 96 -3.63 6.19 -0.88
C ALA A 96 -4.02 5.02 0.03
N MET A 97 -3.30 3.90 -0.06
CA MET A 97 -3.52 2.76 0.83
C MET A 97 -3.25 3.11 2.29
N ALA A 98 -2.20 3.91 2.56
CA ALA A 98 -1.90 4.38 3.91
C ALA A 98 -3.05 5.20 4.48
N GLN A 99 -3.64 6.09 3.70
CA GLN A 99 -4.81 6.86 4.12
C GLN A 99 -6.02 5.96 4.43
N GLU A 100 -6.27 4.98 3.60
CA GLU A 100 -7.37 4.03 3.83
C GLU A 100 -7.19 3.26 5.14
N LEU A 101 -5.95 2.86 5.46
CA LEU A 101 -5.65 2.18 6.73
C LEU A 101 -5.99 3.01 7.96
N LEU A 102 -5.87 4.34 7.88
CA LEU A 102 -6.19 5.23 8.99
C LEU A 102 -7.70 5.29 9.29
N HIS A 103 -8.54 4.84 8.37
CA HIS A 103 -9.99 4.89 8.52
C HIS A 103 -10.61 3.52 8.87
N LEU A 104 -9.79 2.55 9.16
CA LEU A 104 -10.27 1.23 9.57
C LEU A 104 -10.62 1.17 11.06
#